data_3f6e77866608b5711b306e91e4ad1ef3
#
_entry.id   3f6e77866608b5711b306e91e4ad1ef3
#
_cell.length_a   1.000
_cell.length_b   1.000
_cell.length_c   1.000
_cell.angle_alpha   90.00
_cell.angle_beta   90.00
_cell.angle_gamma   90.00
#
_symmetry.space_group_name_H-M   'P 1'
#
loop_
_entity.id
_entity.type
_entity.pdbx_description
1 polymer ?
#
loop_
_entity_poly.entity_id
_entity_poly.type
_entity_poly.pdbx_seq_one_letter_code
_entity_poly.pdbx_strand_id
1 'polypeptide(L)'
;MYIILLFSILLMGLSNVIPQAPQTNLNVMSYNIWNGFDWGKDSLRRKNCIRWIKDKNPDVLALQELTGYNEEKLKADAEKWGHRYVKILKTNGYPVGLTSKKPITVKERVIDELWHGMLYCETYGIDFFVVHLSPADCNLRLKEANIIAQKVKESKSDKFIILGDFNAHSPFDEALLKDNQSLKKKYLKNKSEKYFNLRLGEFDYSVVSTFIALPSIDVSTNFIDLNERHTYPSSVLIGSYRKSFDEVKQTRERIDYILTSPIMAKSCVNVTIYNKGATETFSDHYPIMAEFNFKDEKYR
;
A
#
# COMPACT_ATOMS: atom_id res chain seq x y z
N MET A 1 41.76 13.44 74.03
CA MET A 1 41.20 14.20 72.91
C MET A 1 41.27 13.31 71.67
N TYR A 2 40.18 12.56 71.37
CA TYR A 2 40.13 11.60 70.26
C TYR A 2 39.49 12.27 69.10
N ILE A 3 40.20 12.36 67.94
CA ILE A 3 39.69 12.88 66.68
C ILE A 3 39.09 11.71 65.90
N ILE A 4 37.78 11.71 65.72
CA ILE A 4 37.06 10.75 64.85
C ILE A 4 37.06 11.30 63.43
N LEU A 5 37.81 10.64 62.50
CA LEU A 5 37.71 10.92 61.05
C LEU A 5 36.55 10.14 60.51
N LEU A 6 35.54 10.87 60.04
CA LEU A 6 34.41 10.33 59.22
C LEU A 6 34.84 10.23 57.74
N PHE A 7 34.98 8.99 57.26
CA PHE A 7 35.13 8.72 55.83
C PHE A 7 33.73 8.65 55.16
N SER A 8 33.40 9.66 54.35
CA SER A 8 32.22 9.63 53.52
C SER A 8 32.52 8.84 52.23
N ILE A 9 31.95 7.63 52.11
CA ILE A 9 32.02 6.83 50.89
C ILE A 9 30.95 7.39 49.92
N LEU A 10 31.40 8.05 48.85
CA LEU A 10 30.57 8.50 47.75
C LEU A 10 30.30 7.32 46.81
N LEU A 11 29.15 6.66 46.92
CA LEU A 11 28.69 5.66 45.95
C LEU A 11 28.31 6.38 44.66
N MET A 12 29.20 6.41 43.67
CA MET A 12 28.85 6.71 42.29
C MET A 12 28.04 5.57 41.73
N GLY A 13 26.73 5.77 41.60
CA GLY A 13 25.84 4.87 40.88
C GLY A 13 26.20 4.85 39.39
N LEU A 14 26.87 3.81 38.94
CA LEU A 14 27.01 3.51 37.50
C LEU A 14 25.63 3.13 36.96
N SER A 15 24.91 4.08 36.37
CA SER A 15 23.77 3.78 35.57
C SER A 15 24.23 2.99 34.33
N ASN A 16 24.00 1.68 34.35
CA ASN A 16 24.16 0.84 33.17
C ASN A 16 23.19 1.33 32.09
N VAL A 17 23.67 2.19 31.20
CA VAL A 17 22.97 2.50 29.94
C VAL A 17 23.07 1.23 29.11
N ILE A 18 22.01 0.41 29.16
CA ILE A 18 21.86 -0.73 28.23
C ILE A 18 21.79 -0.13 26.82
N PRO A 19 22.75 -0.47 25.93
CA PRO A 19 22.68 0.01 24.55
C PRO A 19 21.36 -0.47 23.94
N GLN A 20 20.50 0.45 23.54
CA GLN A 20 19.33 0.09 22.78
C GLN A 20 19.79 -0.55 21.47
N ALA A 21 19.31 -1.76 21.18
CA ALA A 21 19.56 -2.44 19.91
C ALA A 21 19.20 -1.49 18.73
N PRO A 22 19.99 -1.47 17.65
CA PRO A 22 19.70 -0.62 16.52
C PRO A 22 18.30 -0.91 15.97
N GLN A 23 17.42 0.08 16.03
CA GLN A 23 16.08 -0.02 15.47
C GLN A 23 16.18 0.08 13.95
N THR A 24 15.69 -0.94 13.23
CA THR A 24 15.61 -0.89 11.77
C THR A 24 14.21 -0.43 11.40
N ASN A 25 14.11 0.80 10.90
CA ASN A 25 12.87 1.33 10.36
C ASN A 25 12.71 0.90 8.89
N LEU A 26 11.49 0.60 8.48
CA LEU A 26 11.13 0.27 7.12
C LEU A 26 9.85 1.02 6.73
N ASN A 27 9.94 1.85 5.71
CA ASN A 27 8.82 2.60 5.15
C ASN A 27 8.36 1.92 3.85
N VAL A 28 7.15 1.38 3.84
CA VAL A 28 6.55 0.70 2.69
C VAL A 28 5.40 1.54 2.15
N MET A 29 5.46 1.91 0.87
CA MET A 29 4.44 2.69 0.20
C MET A 29 3.79 1.89 -0.94
N SER A 30 2.48 2.07 -1.13
CA SER A 30 1.74 1.63 -2.32
C SER A 30 1.11 2.83 -3.01
N TYR A 31 1.19 2.88 -4.35
CA TYR A 31 0.65 3.99 -5.13
C TYR A 31 0.26 3.60 -6.55
N ASN A 32 -1.01 3.70 -6.87
CA ASN A 32 -1.51 3.68 -8.24
C ASN A 32 -1.23 5.06 -8.88
N ILE A 33 -0.46 5.10 -9.98
CA ILE A 33 0.03 6.35 -10.60
C ILE A 33 -0.80 6.81 -11.81
N TRP A 34 -1.96 6.23 -12.00
CA TRP A 34 -2.91 6.57 -13.07
C TRP A 34 -2.31 6.59 -14.47
N ASN A 35 -2.50 5.49 -15.18
CA ASN A 35 -2.09 5.31 -16.60
C ASN A 35 -0.62 5.66 -16.89
N GLY A 36 0.31 5.42 -15.93
CA GLY A 36 1.72 5.72 -16.14
C GLY A 36 1.98 7.18 -16.51
N PHE A 37 1.24 8.12 -15.89
CA PHE A 37 1.25 9.55 -16.20
C PHE A 37 0.81 9.82 -17.64
N ASP A 38 -0.39 9.37 -18.01
CA ASP A 38 -0.96 9.44 -19.37
C ASP A 38 -0.01 8.82 -20.41
N TRP A 39 0.36 7.54 -20.20
CA TRP A 39 1.32 6.83 -21.06
C TRP A 39 2.66 7.57 -21.21
N GLY A 40 3.05 8.34 -20.20
CA GLY A 40 4.27 9.14 -20.17
C GLY A 40 4.17 10.52 -20.84
N LYS A 41 2.98 10.94 -21.31
CA LYS A 41 2.78 12.26 -21.94
C LYS A 41 2.74 13.39 -20.91
N ASP A 42 2.22 13.13 -19.69
CA ASP A 42 2.17 14.13 -18.63
C ASP A 42 3.49 14.18 -17.84
N SER A 43 4.46 14.83 -18.44
CA SER A 43 5.80 14.99 -17.85
C SER A 43 5.81 15.85 -16.60
N LEU A 44 4.90 16.82 -16.46
CA LEU A 44 4.82 17.70 -15.30
C LEU A 44 4.30 16.93 -14.08
N ARG A 45 3.19 16.19 -14.23
CA ARG A 45 2.61 15.33 -13.20
C ARG A 45 3.64 14.30 -12.74
N ARG A 46 4.32 13.62 -13.68
CA ARG A 46 5.41 12.67 -13.39
C ARG A 46 6.54 13.32 -12.58
N LYS A 47 7.05 14.48 -13.00
CA LYS A 47 8.14 15.20 -12.31
C LYS A 47 7.76 15.58 -10.87
N ASN A 48 6.54 16.08 -10.69
CA ASN A 48 6.06 16.51 -9.38
C ASN A 48 5.83 15.31 -8.45
N CYS A 49 5.26 14.23 -8.96
CA CYS A 49 5.08 12.98 -8.22
C CYS A 49 6.42 12.36 -7.80
N ILE A 50 7.42 12.29 -8.69
CA ILE A 50 8.78 11.82 -8.38
C ILE A 50 9.41 12.63 -7.25
N ARG A 51 9.31 13.97 -7.29
CA ARG A 51 9.83 14.84 -6.23
C ARG A 51 9.15 14.55 -4.90
N TRP A 52 7.83 14.42 -4.91
CA TRP A 52 7.05 14.13 -3.71
C TRP A 52 7.40 12.76 -3.11
N ILE A 53 7.55 11.71 -3.93
CA ILE A 53 7.99 10.38 -3.48
C ILE A 53 9.38 10.47 -2.83
N LYS A 54 10.31 11.23 -3.45
CA LYS A 54 11.64 11.48 -2.88
C LYS A 54 11.57 12.10 -1.49
N ASP A 55 10.71 13.09 -1.29
CA ASP A 55 10.54 13.78 0.00
C ASP A 55 9.91 12.86 1.07
N LYS A 56 9.07 11.90 0.67
CA LYS A 56 8.52 10.86 1.56
C LYS A 56 9.51 9.76 1.88
N ASN A 57 10.51 9.56 1.04
CA ASN A 57 11.66 8.67 1.24
C ASN A 57 11.27 7.23 1.63
N PRO A 58 10.34 6.55 0.93
CA PRO A 58 10.04 5.16 1.22
C PRO A 58 11.27 4.27 1.05
N ASP A 59 11.32 3.11 1.70
CA ASP A 59 12.36 2.10 1.51
C ASP A 59 11.95 1.09 0.44
N VAL A 60 10.64 0.83 0.35
CA VAL A 60 10.00 -0.01 -0.67
C VAL A 60 8.77 0.72 -1.19
N LEU A 61 8.62 0.75 -2.51
CA LEU A 61 7.46 1.36 -3.19
C LEU A 61 6.88 0.39 -4.20
N ALA A 62 5.63 0.00 -3.97
CA ALA A 62 4.80 -0.74 -4.92
C ALA A 62 4.00 0.24 -5.77
N LEU A 63 4.01 0.03 -7.08
CA LEU A 63 3.34 0.90 -8.05
C LEU A 63 2.33 0.10 -8.86
N GLN A 64 1.18 0.70 -9.13
CA GLN A 64 0.16 0.17 -10.02
C GLN A 64 0.00 1.12 -11.22
N GLU A 65 -0.52 0.57 -12.31
CA GLU A 65 -0.70 1.28 -13.58
C GLU A 65 0.60 1.84 -14.18
N LEU A 66 1.67 1.06 -14.17
CA LEU A 66 2.92 1.39 -14.85
C LEU A 66 2.78 1.27 -16.38
N THR A 67 1.71 1.81 -16.94
CA THR A 67 1.40 1.78 -18.36
C THR A 67 2.46 2.53 -19.16
N GLY A 68 3.02 1.88 -20.18
CA GLY A 68 4.11 2.46 -20.98
C GLY A 68 5.47 2.52 -20.28
N TYR A 69 5.63 1.75 -19.17
CA TYR A 69 6.92 1.54 -18.51
C TYR A 69 7.54 0.19 -18.89
N ASN A 70 8.86 0.15 -18.85
CA ASN A 70 9.69 -1.03 -18.77
C ASN A 70 10.64 -0.90 -17.55
N GLU A 71 11.45 -1.91 -17.24
CA GLU A 71 12.37 -1.84 -16.09
C GLU A 71 13.37 -0.68 -16.21
N GLU A 72 13.86 -0.36 -17.40
CA GLU A 72 14.80 0.74 -17.64
C GLU A 72 14.17 2.11 -17.30
N LYS A 73 12.98 2.39 -17.84
CA LYS A 73 12.24 3.64 -17.53
C LYS A 73 11.87 3.72 -16.06
N LEU A 74 11.44 2.61 -15.45
CA LEU A 74 11.13 2.56 -14.03
C LEU A 74 12.39 2.82 -13.19
N LYS A 75 13.53 2.26 -13.56
CA LYS A 75 14.81 2.48 -12.89
C LYS A 75 15.24 3.94 -12.97
N ALA A 76 15.14 4.56 -14.14
CA ALA A 76 15.47 5.98 -14.32
C ALA A 76 14.65 6.92 -13.45
N ASP A 77 13.40 6.56 -13.11
CA ASP A 77 12.58 7.30 -12.16
C ASP A 77 12.91 6.92 -10.72
N ALA A 78 13.07 5.63 -10.43
CA ALA A 78 13.37 5.11 -9.10
C ALA A 78 14.68 5.69 -8.53
N GLU A 79 15.69 5.84 -9.34
CA GLU A 79 16.97 6.49 -8.93
C GLU A 79 16.76 7.93 -8.45
N LYS A 80 15.80 8.66 -9.01
CA LYS A 80 15.50 10.04 -8.59
C LYS A 80 14.88 10.15 -7.20
N TRP A 81 14.15 9.11 -6.74
CA TRP A 81 13.65 9.02 -5.37
C TRP A 81 14.49 8.13 -4.46
N GLY A 82 15.67 7.65 -4.93
CA GLY A 82 16.66 6.98 -4.10
C GLY A 82 16.61 5.46 -4.12
N HIS A 83 15.83 4.83 -5.02
CA HIS A 83 15.79 3.38 -5.16
C HIS A 83 16.72 2.91 -6.29
N ARG A 84 17.55 1.89 -5.99
CA ARG A 84 18.50 1.30 -6.96
C ARG A 84 17.95 0.05 -7.64
N TYR A 85 16.97 -0.61 -7.03
CA TYR A 85 16.44 -1.89 -7.47
C TYR A 85 15.00 -1.73 -7.90
N VAL A 86 14.66 -2.31 -9.05
CA VAL A 86 13.33 -2.25 -9.63
C VAL A 86 12.96 -3.59 -10.24
N LYS A 87 11.68 -3.93 -10.17
CA LYS A 87 11.07 -5.04 -10.90
C LYS A 87 9.70 -4.61 -11.41
N ILE A 88 9.38 -4.98 -12.65
CA ILE A 88 8.06 -4.78 -13.25
C ILE A 88 7.48 -6.14 -13.63
N LEU A 89 6.19 -6.31 -13.48
CA LEU A 89 5.51 -7.56 -13.78
C LEU A 89 5.56 -7.90 -15.28
N LYS A 90 5.17 -6.94 -16.11
CA LYS A 90 5.07 -7.02 -17.57
C LYS A 90 5.13 -5.62 -18.18
N THR A 91 5.18 -5.49 -19.50
CA THR A 91 5.33 -4.20 -20.20
C THR A 91 4.08 -3.74 -20.95
N ASN A 92 3.00 -4.56 -20.92
CA ASN A 92 1.73 -4.26 -21.58
C ASN A 92 0.58 -4.12 -20.59
N GLY A 93 -0.49 -3.46 -21.00
CA GLY A 93 -1.65 -3.21 -20.17
C GLY A 93 -1.38 -2.28 -18.99
N TYR A 94 -1.85 -2.67 -17.81
CA TYR A 94 -1.74 -1.93 -16.54
C TYR A 94 -0.87 -2.70 -15.54
N PRO A 95 0.46 -2.77 -15.76
CA PRO A 95 1.33 -3.59 -14.94
C PRO A 95 1.56 -2.99 -13.57
N VAL A 96 1.90 -3.86 -12.63
CA VAL A 96 2.44 -3.50 -11.32
C VAL A 96 3.95 -3.61 -11.32
N GLY A 97 4.59 -2.92 -10.37
CA GLY A 97 6.03 -2.99 -10.15
C GLY A 97 6.40 -2.73 -8.71
N LEU A 98 7.63 -3.10 -8.37
CA LEU A 98 8.24 -2.87 -7.07
C LEU A 98 9.57 -2.18 -7.23
N THR A 99 9.82 -1.14 -6.42
CA THR A 99 11.13 -0.48 -6.33
C THR A 99 11.61 -0.49 -4.88
N SER A 100 12.92 -0.57 -4.66
CA SER A 100 13.49 -0.73 -3.33
C SER A 100 14.90 -0.13 -3.23
N LYS A 101 15.29 0.30 -2.03
CA LYS A 101 16.67 0.65 -1.70
C LYS A 101 17.58 -0.57 -1.60
N LYS A 102 17.03 -1.77 -1.31
CA LYS A 102 17.75 -3.05 -1.24
C LYS A 102 17.42 -3.97 -2.43
N PRO A 103 18.27 -4.98 -2.71
CA PRO A 103 18.03 -5.95 -3.78
C PRO A 103 16.62 -6.55 -3.74
N ILE A 104 16.02 -6.77 -4.90
CA ILE A 104 14.72 -7.41 -5.08
C ILE A 104 14.92 -8.76 -5.76
N THR A 105 14.49 -9.84 -5.13
CA THR A 105 14.40 -11.17 -5.72
C THR A 105 12.99 -11.42 -6.20
N VAL A 106 12.79 -11.65 -7.49
CA VAL A 106 11.49 -12.07 -8.03
C VAL A 106 11.30 -13.54 -7.73
N LYS A 107 10.23 -13.89 -7.03
CA LYS A 107 9.83 -15.26 -6.73
C LYS A 107 8.89 -15.79 -7.81
N GLU A 108 7.90 -14.98 -8.20
CA GLU A 108 6.92 -15.37 -9.22
C GLU A 108 6.31 -14.15 -9.93
N ARG A 109 5.93 -14.35 -11.20
CA ARG A 109 5.08 -13.45 -11.99
C ARG A 109 3.81 -14.21 -12.39
N VAL A 110 2.67 -13.88 -11.78
CA VAL A 110 1.38 -14.48 -12.13
C VAL A 110 0.66 -13.53 -13.09
N ILE A 111 0.49 -13.96 -14.33
CA ILE A 111 -0.06 -13.11 -15.41
C ILE A 111 -1.38 -13.68 -15.94
N ASP A 112 -1.42 -14.97 -16.27
CA ASP A 112 -2.45 -15.54 -17.13
C ASP A 112 -3.81 -15.70 -16.44
N GLU A 113 -3.86 -15.85 -15.12
CA GLU A 113 -5.09 -16.10 -14.37
C GLU A 113 -5.68 -14.84 -13.74
N LEU A 114 -5.00 -13.70 -13.87
CA LEU A 114 -5.35 -12.44 -13.24
C LEU A 114 -5.50 -11.34 -14.30
N TRP A 115 -6.43 -10.42 -14.10
CA TRP A 115 -6.70 -9.34 -15.05
C TRP A 115 -5.48 -8.45 -15.32
N HIS A 116 -4.84 -7.95 -14.27
CA HIS A 116 -3.61 -7.17 -14.40
C HIS A 116 -2.36 -7.95 -13.99
N GLY A 117 -2.53 -9.03 -13.23
CA GLY A 117 -1.47 -9.88 -12.73
C GLY A 117 -1.00 -9.53 -11.32
N MET A 118 -0.11 -10.36 -10.79
CA MET A 118 0.54 -10.19 -9.49
C MET A 118 2.05 -10.37 -9.62
N LEU A 119 2.82 -9.48 -8.98
CA LEU A 119 4.26 -9.61 -8.84
C LEU A 119 4.62 -10.04 -7.41
N TYR A 120 5.14 -11.27 -7.26
CA TYR A 120 5.64 -11.78 -5.99
C TYR A 120 7.16 -11.62 -5.92
N CYS A 121 7.62 -10.82 -4.97
CA CYS A 121 9.02 -10.50 -4.76
C CYS A 121 9.42 -10.61 -3.29
N GLU A 122 10.72 -10.76 -3.04
CA GLU A 122 11.32 -10.61 -1.72
C GLU A 122 12.30 -9.43 -1.72
N THR A 123 12.24 -8.60 -0.69
CA THR A 123 13.26 -7.59 -0.34
C THR A 123 13.21 -7.33 1.17
N TYR A 124 14.32 -6.95 1.80
CA TYR A 124 14.41 -6.79 3.27
C TYR A 124 14.08 -8.06 4.08
N GLY A 125 14.12 -9.26 3.46
CA GLY A 125 13.68 -10.52 4.10
C GLY A 125 12.17 -10.59 4.31
N ILE A 126 11.39 -9.87 3.52
CA ILE A 126 9.93 -9.80 3.56
C ILE A 126 9.39 -10.12 2.18
N ASP A 127 8.35 -10.95 2.13
CA ASP A 127 7.63 -11.29 0.92
C ASP A 127 6.60 -10.21 0.57
N PHE A 128 6.66 -9.69 -0.64
CA PHE A 128 5.76 -8.67 -1.18
C PHE A 128 4.92 -9.24 -2.31
N PHE A 129 3.60 -9.22 -2.14
CA PHE A 129 2.62 -9.56 -3.16
C PHE A 129 2.00 -8.26 -3.68
N VAL A 130 2.53 -7.77 -4.80
CA VAL A 130 2.08 -6.51 -5.42
C VAL A 130 0.95 -6.81 -6.37
N VAL A 131 -0.22 -6.23 -6.10
CA VAL A 131 -1.46 -6.53 -6.82
C VAL A 131 -2.08 -5.29 -7.45
N HIS A 132 -2.83 -5.52 -8.53
CA HIS A 132 -3.83 -4.63 -9.08
C HIS A 132 -4.97 -5.51 -9.58
N LEU A 133 -6.05 -5.61 -8.80
CA LEU A 133 -7.17 -6.48 -9.12
C LEU A 133 -8.07 -5.87 -10.19
N SER A 134 -8.86 -6.70 -10.82
CA SER A 134 -9.77 -6.29 -11.91
C SER A 134 -10.74 -5.18 -11.46
N PRO A 135 -10.89 -4.09 -12.21
CA PRO A 135 -11.94 -3.11 -11.99
C PRO A 135 -13.31 -3.60 -12.47
N ALA A 136 -13.40 -4.75 -13.17
CA ALA A 136 -14.58 -5.18 -13.92
C ALA A 136 -15.71 -5.65 -13.00
N ASP A 137 -15.59 -6.81 -12.40
CA ASP A 137 -16.69 -7.35 -11.58
C ASP A 137 -16.21 -8.00 -10.28
N CYS A 138 -17.10 -8.04 -9.29
CA CYS A 138 -16.78 -8.55 -7.95
C CYS A 138 -16.55 -10.08 -7.94
N ASN A 139 -17.12 -10.86 -8.88
CA ASN A 139 -16.89 -12.30 -8.93
C ASN A 139 -15.52 -12.63 -9.50
N LEU A 140 -15.11 -11.90 -10.56
CA LEU A 140 -13.76 -12.03 -11.11
C LEU A 140 -12.72 -11.64 -10.06
N ARG A 141 -12.91 -10.50 -9.36
CA ARG A 141 -12.01 -10.10 -8.26
C ARG A 141 -11.94 -11.12 -7.14
N LEU A 142 -13.07 -11.74 -6.77
CA LEU A 142 -13.07 -12.80 -5.76
C LEU A 142 -12.29 -14.04 -6.23
N LYS A 143 -12.39 -14.41 -7.52
CA LYS A 143 -11.54 -15.46 -8.11
C LYS A 143 -10.07 -15.09 -8.03
N GLU A 144 -9.70 -13.87 -8.43
CA GLU A 144 -8.32 -13.36 -8.31
C GLU A 144 -7.82 -13.39 -6.86
N ALA A 145 -8.64 -12.92 -5.91
CA ALA A 145 -8.30 -12.93 -4.50
C ALA A 145 -8.01 -14.35 -3.97
N ASN A 146 -8.80 -15.34 -4.38
CA ASN A 146 -8.56 -16.73 -3.99
C ASN A 146 -7.25 -17.29 -4.57
N ILE A 147 -6.91 -16.99 -5.83
CA ILE A 147 -5.65 -17.38 -6.45
C ILE A 147 -4.47 -16.76 -5.68
N ILE A 148 -4.52 -15.46 -5.41
CA ILE A 148 -3.46 -14.74 -4.69
C ILE A 148 -3.36 -15.27 -3.25
N ALA A 149 -4.47 -15.47 -2.56
CA ALA A 149 -4.50 -16.03 -1.21
C ALA A 149 -3.84 -17.42 -1.15
N GLN A 150 -4.04 -18.24 -2.17
CA GLN A 150 -3.37 -19.55 -2.29
C GLN A 150 -1.85 -19.37 -2.46
N LYS A 151 -1.40 -18.42 -3.30
CA LYS A 151 0.03 -18.10 -3.46
C LYS A 151 0.68 -17.63 -2.16
N VAL A 152 -0.02 -16.81 -1.38
CA VAL A 152 0.45 -16.36 -0.05
C VAL A 152 0.62 -17.55 0.89
N LYS A 153 -0.33 -18.49 0.91
CA LYS A 153 -0.22 -19.73 1.71
C LYS A 153 0.96 -20.62 1.27
N GLU A 154 1.17 -20.73 -0.03
CA GLU A 154 2.25 -21.54 -0.62
C GLU A 154 3.64 -20.97 -0.33
N SER A 155 3.78 -19.66 -0.13
CA SER A 155 5.05 -19.01 0.22
C SER A 155 5.59 -19.49 1.56
N LYS A 156 4.72 -19.93 2.48
CA LYS A 156 5.05 -20.32 3.87
C LYS A 156 5.83 -19.25 4.64
N SER A 157 5.81 -18.00 4.17
CA SER A 157 6.48 -16.89 4.82
C SER A 157 5.65 -16.40 6.00
N ASP A 158 6.28 -16.17 7.14
CA ASP A 158 5.68 -15.53 8.29
C ASP A 158 5.78 -13.99 8.24
N LYS A 159 6.59 -13.45 7.29
CA LYS A 159 6.78 -12.02 7.04
C LYS A 159 6.34 -11.67 5.62
N PHE A 160 5.08 -11.34 5.46
CA PHE A 160 4.55 -10.96 4.15
C PHE A 160 3.73 -9.66 4.21
N ILE A 161 3.67 -8.99 3.07
CA ILE A 161 2.83 -7.81 2.79
C ILE A 161 2.14 -8.01 1.45
N ILE A 162 0.79 -7.92 1.45
CA ILE A 162 -0.03 -7.86 0.24
C ILE A 162 -0.45 -6.41 0.08
N LEU A 163 -0.11 -5.77 -1.05
CA LEU A 163 -0.35 -4.35 -1.22
C LEU A 163 -0.65 -3.98 -2.66
N GLY A 164 -1.43 -2.92 -2.84
CA GLY A 164 -1.79 -2.39 -4.16
C GLY A 164 -3.21 -1.88 -4.23
N ASP A 165 -3.71 -1.78 -5.46
CA ASP A 165 -5.09 -1.47 -5.78
C ASP A 165 -5.90 -2.76 -5.87
N PHE A 166 -6.83 -2.92 -4.95
CA PHE A 166 -7.69 -4.11 -4.87
C PHE A 166 -9.00 -3.92 -5.63
N ASN A 167 -9.33 -2.69 -6.05
CA ASN A 167 -10.63 -2.37 -6.66
C ASN A 167 -11.84 -2.92 -5.88
N ALA A 168 -11.70 -3.08 -4.57
CA ALA A 168 -12.65 -3.77 -3.69
C ALA A 168 -12.74 -3.08 -2.32
N HIS A 169 -13.87 -3.27 -1.65
CA HIS A 169 -14.13 -2.68 -0.33
C HIS A 169 -13.81 -3.63 0.81
N SER A 170 -13.41 -3.06 1.95
CA SER A 170 -13.17 -3.78 3.19
C SER A 170 -14.41 -3.84 4.05
N PRO A 171 -14.67 -4.96 4.76
CA PRO A 171 -15.73 -5.02 5.77
C PRO A 171 -15.51 -4.01 6.92
N PHE A 172 -14.27 -3.56 7.14
CA PHE A 172 -13.95 -2.54 8.15
C PHE A 172 -14.38 -1.12 7.75
N ASP A 173 -14.86 -0.91 6.53
CA ASP A 173 -15.37 0.36 6.03
C ASP A 173 -16.90 0.34 5.85
N GLU A 174 -17.58 -0.75 6.25
CA GLU A 174 -19.02 -0.94 6.08
C GLU A 174 -19.82 0.23 6.65
N ALA A 175 -19.46 0.73 7.83
CA ALA A 175 -20.17 1.82 8.48
C ALA A 175 -20.20 3.13 7.68
N LEU A 176 -19.19 3.38 6.81
CA LEU A 176 -19.20 4.51 5.86
C LEU A 176 -19.96 4.18 4.58
N LEU A 177 -19.80 2.95 4.08
CA LEU A 177 -20.27 2.57 2.76
C LEU A 177 -21.77 2.33 2.71
N LYS A 178 -22.36 1.70 3.74
CA LYS A 178 -23.78 1.34 3.78
C LYS A 178 -24.72 2.51 3.49
N ASP A 179 -24.36 3.71 3.96
CA ASP A 179 -25.13 4.93 3.79
C ASP A 179 -24.70 5.78 2.60
N ASN A 180 -23.64 5.38 1.89
CA ASN A 180 -23.11 6.13 0.73
C ASN A 180 -23.96 5.90 -0.53
N GLN A 181 -25.13 6.54 -0.59
CA GLN A 181 -26.04 6.42 -1.73
C GLN A 181 -25.47 6.98 -3.03
N SER A 182 -24.59 7.98 -2.99
CA SER A 182 -23.96 8.57 -4.17
C SER A 182 -23.03 7.59 -4.86
N LEU A 183 -22.16 6.90 -4.07
CA LEU A 183 -21.28 5.86 -4.58
C LEU A 183 -22.07 4.65 -5.09
N LYS A 184 -23.09 4.21 -4.36
CA LYS A 184 -23.96 3.10 -4.76
C LYS A 184 -24.68 3.39 -6.08
N LYS A 185 -25.24 4.60 -6.25
CA LYS A 185 -25.86 5.05 -7.52
C LYS A 185 -24.85 5.08 -8.66
N LYS A 186 -23.60 5.50 -8.43
CA LYS A 186 -22.51 5.46 -9.43
C LYS A 186 -22.29 4.03 -9.92
N TYR A 187 -22.17 3.06 -9.03
CA TYR A 187 -21.98 1.66 -9.38
C TYR A 187 -23.18 1.06 -10.13
N LEU A 188 -24.40 1.38 -9.70
CA LEU A 188 -25.62 0.95 -10.41
C LEU A 188 -25.71 1.53 -11.81
N LYS A 189 -25.36 2.84 -12.00
CA LYS A 189 -25.35 3.50 -13.29
C LYS A 189 -24.32 2.89 -14.24
N ASN A 190 -23.17 2.50 -13.74
CA ASN A 190 -22.07 1.95 -14.54
C ASN A 190 -22.18 0.43 -14.73
N LYS A 191 -23.24 -0.21 -14.20
CA LYS A 191 -23.47 -1.64 -14.35
C LYS A 191 -23.64 -2.03 -15.80
N SER A 192 -22.92 -3.04 -16.23
CA SER A 192 -23.05 -3.72 -17.53
C SER A 192 -22.71 -5.20 -17.34
N GLU A 193 -22.80 -5.98 -18.42
CA GLU A 193 -22.38 -7.39 -18.39
C GLU A 193 -20.90 -7.56 -17.95
N LYS A 194 -20.05 -6.59 -18.31
CA LYS A 194 -18.62 -6.60 -17.99
C LYS A 194 -18.31 -5.96 -16.65
N TYR A 195 -19.08 -4.95 -16.22
CA TYR A 195 -18.80 -4.17 -15.00
C TYR A 195 -19.93 -4.36 -14.00
N PHE A 196 -19.66 -5.12 -12.93
CA PHE A 196 -20.61 -5.47 -11.90
C PHE A 196 -19.94 -5.45 -10.53
N ASN A 197 -20.04 -4.31 -9.83
CA ASN A 197 -19.27 -4.04 -8.60
C ASN A 197 -20.10 -4.09 -7.31
N LEU A 198 -21.38 -4.45 -7.41
CA LEU A 198 -22.25 -4.66 -6.25
C LEU A 198 -22.70 -6.13 -6.20
N ARG A 199 -22.78 -6.72 -5.01
CA ARG A 199 -23.32 -8.05 -4.80
C ARG A 199 -24.72 -7.93 -4.18
N LEU A 200 -25.72 -8.57 -4.80
CA LEU A 200 -27.13 -8.46 -4.38
C LEU A 200 -27.61 -7.00 -4.24
N GLY A 201 -27.03 -6.07 -5.03
CA GLY A 201 -27.36 -4.65 -4.96
C GLY A 201 -26.64 -3.88 -3.83
N GLU A 202 -25.76 -4.51 -3.06
CA GLU A 202 -25.00 -3.94 -1.95
C GLU A 202 -23.49 -3.98 -2.20
N PHE A 203 -22.71 -3.24 -1.41
CA PHE A 203 -21.25 -3.28 -1.49
C PHE A 203 -20.71 -4.68 -1.19
N ASP A 204 -19.75 -5.13 -1.99
CA ASP A 204 -19.13 -6.45 -1.85
C ASP A 204 -17.86 -6.37 -1.01
N TYR A 205 -17.81 -7.14 0.07
CA TYR A 205 -16.66 -7.23 0.97
C TYR A 205 -15.89 -8.55 0.84
N SER A 206 -16.34 -9.47 -0.03
CA SER A 206 -15.79 -10.84 -0.12
C SER A 206 -14.31 -10.86 -0.48
N VAL A 207 -13.87 -9.95 -1.34
CA VAL A 207 -12.48 -9.88 -1.83
C VAL A 207 -11.49 -9.59 -0.69
N VAL A 208 -11.70 -8.49 0.05
CA VAL A 208 -10.80 -8.13 1.16
C VAL A 208 -10.93 -9.14 2.30
N SER A 209 -12.16 -9.66 2.56
CA SER A 209 -12.36 -10.72 3.57
C SER A 209 -11.57 -11.99 3.27
N THR A 210 -11.38 -12.35 2.00
CA THR A 210 -10.54 -13.49 1.59
C THR A 210 -9.10 -13.33 2.09
N PHE A 211 -8.54 -12.14 1.98
CA PHE A 211 -7.19 -11.86 2.49
C PHE A 211 -7.14 -11.79 4.02
N ILE A 212 -8.15 -11.16 4.66
CA ILE A 212 -8.24 -11.12 6.14
C ILE A 212 -8.30 -12.54 6.73
N ALA A 213 -8.94 -13.48 6.03
CA ALA A 213 -9.00 -14.89 6.45
C ALA A 213 -7.67 -15.65 6.37
N LEU A 214 -6.57 -15.05 5.85
CA LEU A 214 -5.27 -15.72 5.69
C LEU A 214 -4.45 -16.03 6.95
N PRO A 215 -4.48 -15.43 8.10
CA PRO A 215 -4.96 -14.18 8.69
C PRO A 215 -4.04 -12.97 8.39
N SER A 216 -4.39 -12.13 7.47
CA SER A 216 -3.69 -10.87 7.28
C SER A 216 -4.39 -9.72 8.02
N ILE A 217 -3.61 -8.71 8.38
CA ILE A 217 -4.07 -7.56 9.14
C ILE A 217 -4.09 -6.33 8.24
N ASP A 218 -5.23 -5.66 8.15
CA ASP A 218 -5.34 -4.33 7.55
C ASP A 218 -4.78 -3.29 8.54
N VAL A 219 -3.51 -2.93 8.36
CA VAL A 219 -2.82 -2.04 9.30
C VAL A 219 -3.41 -0.63 9.34
N SER A 220 -4.10 -0.18 8.28
CA SER A 220 -4.72 1.15 8.25
C SER A 220 -5.78 1.32 9.35
N THR A 221 -6.45 0.24 9.72
CA THR A 221 -7.56 0.29 10.70
C THR A 221 -7.10 0.69 12.10
N ASN A 222 -5.82 0.50 12.40
CA ASN A 222 -5.26 0.80 13.73
C ASN A 222 -4.76 2.25 13.85
N PHE A 223 -4.55 2.95 12.74
CA PHE A 223 -3.86 4.26 12.75
C PHE A 223 -4.66 5.39 12.12
N ILE A 224 -5.67 5.07 11.30
CA ILE A 224 -6.41 6.07 10.53
C ILE A 224 -7.88 6.01 10.90
N ASP A 225 -8.46 7.16 11.22
CA ASP A 225 -9.90 7.27 11.47
C ASP A 225 -10.72 6.87 10.24
N LEU A 226 -11.85 6.22 10.47
CA LEU A 226 -12.69 5.66 9.42
C LEU A 226 -13.01 6.67 8.29
N ASN A 227 -13.33 7.93 8.65
CA ASN A 227 -13.66 8.99 7.69
C ASN A 227 -12.49 9.48 6.85
N GLU A 228 -11.26 9.18 7.25
CA GLU A 228 -10.02 9.63 6.58
C GLU A 228 -9.35 8.52 5.77
N ARG A 229 -9.96 7.32 5.70
CA ARG A 229 -9.35 6.13 5.04
C ARG A 229 -9.50 6.10 3.52
N HIS A 230 -10.12 7.08 2.88
CA HIS A 230 -10.33 7.04 1.43
C HIS A 230 -9.00 7.13 0.66
N THR A 231 -8.89 6.28 -0.39
CA THR A 231 -7.74 6.26 -1.29
C THR A 231 -8.11 6.64 -2.72
N TYR A 232 -9.40 6.79 -3.03
CA TYR A 232 -9.94 7.15 -4.35
C TYR A 232 -11.31 7.85 -4.17
N PRO A 233 -11.75 8.72 -5.07
CA PRO A 233 -11.00 9.41 -6.11
C PRO A 233 -10.36 10.71 -5.60
N SER A 234 -9.33 11.18 -6.31
CA SER A 234 -8.74 12.49 -6.09
C SER A 234 -9.35 13.59 -6.97
N SER A 235 -8.99 14.84 -6.67
CA SER A 235 -9.49 16.02 -7.40
C SER A 235 -8.93 16.15 -8.82
N VAL A 236 -7.91 15.38 -9.20
CA VAL A 236 -7.37 15.37 -10.59
C VAL A 236 -8.41 14.96 -11.62
N LEU A 237 -9.44 14.22 -11.19
CA LEU A 237 -10.53 13.78 -12.08
C LEU A 237 -11.56 14.88 -12.40
N ILE A 238 -11.49 16.06 -11.76
CA ILE A 238 -12.43 17.16 -12.03
C ILE A 238 -12.18 17.71 -13.44
N GLY A 239 -13.27 17.88 -14.19
CA GLY A 239 -13.24 18.31 -15.59
C GLY A 239 -13.11 17.19 -16.61
N SER A 240 -12.77 15.95 -16.17
CA SER A 240 -12.74 14.76 -17.03
C SER A 240 -13.79 13.72 -16.62
N TYR A 241 -13.60 13.08 -15.46
CA TYR A 241 -14.47 12.01 -14.95
C TYR A 241 -15.37 12.45 -13.80
N ARG A 242 -15.18 13.66 -13.26
CA ARG A 242 -15.98 14.27 -12.20
C ARG A 242 -16.30 15.72 -12.56
N LYS A 243 -17.48 16.17 -12.18
CA LYS A 243 -17.96 17.53 -12.50
C LYS A 243 -17.48 18.56 -11.48
N SER A 244 -17.31 18.13 -10.22
CA SER A 244 -17.00 19.04 -9.12
C SER A 244 -16.28 18.33 -7.98
N PHE A 245 -15.76 19.13 -7.06
CA PHE A 245 -15.17 18.63 -5.81
C PHE A 245 -16.21 17.90 -4.92
N ASP A 246 -17.47 18.36 -4.94
CA ASP A 246 -18.56 17.71 -4.19
C ASP A 246 -18.82 16.30 -4.73
N GLU A 247 -18.79 16.11 -6.05
CA GLU A 247 -18.90 14.76 -6.64
C GLU A 247 -17.73 13.86 -6.26
N VAL A 248 -16.51 14.38 -6.26
CA VAL A 248 -15.31 13.67 -5.74
C VAL A 248 -15.55 13.24 -4.29
N LYS A 249 -15.92 14.18 -3.42
CA LYS A 249 -16.14 13.95 -1.99
C LYS A 249 -17.24 12.93 -1.71
N GLN A 250 -18.35 12.99 -2.44
CA GLN A 250 -19.49 12.09 -2.28
C GLN A 250 -19.23 10.67 -2.78
N THR A 251 -18.21 10.48 -3.62
CA THR A 251 -17.86 9.17 -4.19
C THR A 251 -16.51 8.64 -3.68
N ARG A 252 -16.03 9.17 -2.56
CA ARG A 252 -14.81 8.69 -1.90
C ARG A 252 -14.98 7.26 -1.41
N GLU A 253 -13.95 6.46 -1.64
CA GLU A 253 -13.90 5.05 -1.26
C GLU A 253 -12.46 4.63 -0.98
N ARG A 254 -12.26 3.57 -0.24
CA ARG A 254 -10.96 2.95 -0.03
C ARG A 254 -10.88 1.68 -0.85
N ILE A 255 -9.94 1.63 -1.77
CA ILE A 255 -9.70 0.50 -2.66
C ILE A 255 -8.23 0.10 -2.74
N ASP A 256 -7.32 0.89 -2.13
CA ASP A 256 -5.91 0.58 -1.99
C ASP A 256 -5.61 0.14 -0.55
N TYR A 257 -4.78 -0.90 -0.40
CA TYR A 257 -4.51 -1.51 0.90
C TYR A 257 -3.04 -1.89 1.07
N ILE A 258 -2.61 -1.92 2.34
CA ILE A 258 -1.43 -2.62 2.83
C ILE A 258 -1.91 -3.62 3.88
N LEU A 259 -1.98 -4.89 3.49
CA LEU A 259 -2.35 -6.01 4.35
C LEU A 259 -1.09 -6.78 4.73
N THR A 260 -0.90 -7.08 6.01
CA THR A 260 0.36 -7.65 6.49
C THR A 260 0.14 -8.93 7.28
N SER A 261 1.15 -9.79 7.34
CA SER A 261 1.15 -10.90 8.29
C SER A 261 1.07 -10.38 9.75
N PRO A 262 0.60 -11.19 10.71
CA PRO A 262 0.52 -10.80 12.12
C PRO A 262 1.86 -10.34 12.71
N ILE A 263 2.98 -10.94 12.30
CA ILE A 263 4.33 -10.55 12.74
C ILE A 263 4.65 -9.13 12.24
N MET A 264 4.39 -8.86 10.97
CA MET A 264 4.59 -7.54 10.40
C MET A 264 3.68 -6.50 11.04
N ALA A 265 2.41 -6.82 11.30
CA ALA A 265 1.45 -5.92 11.93
C ALA A 265 1.90 -5.48 13.35
N LYS A 266 2.53 -6.38 14.12
CA LYS A 266 3.11 -6.05 15.44
C LYS A 266 4.24 -5.02 15.37
N SER A 267 4.96 -4.99 14.26
CA SER A 267 6.05 -4.04 14.03
C SER A 267 5.58 -2.73 13.37
N CYS A 268 4.32 -2.65 12.94
CA CYS A 268 3.75 -1.44 12.36
C CYS A 268 3.57 -0.38 13.45
N VAL A 269 4.14 0.79 13.25
CA VAL A 269 4.10 1.91 14.21
C VAL A 269 3.32 3.11 13.71
N ASN A 270 3.09 3.21 12.40
CA ASN A 270 2.27 4.26 11.80
C ASN A 270 1.76 3.84 10.42
N VAL A 271 0.60 4.38 10.02
CA VAL A 271 0.09 4.32 8.65
C VAL A 271 -0.45 5.69 8.27
N THR A 272 -0.12 6.15 7.07
CA THR A 272 -0.60 7.42 6.51
C THR A 272 -1.19 7.19 5.12
N ILE A 273 -2.41 7.66 4.89
CA ILE A 273 -2.96 7.87 3.55
C ILE A 273 -2.78 9.37 3.23
N TYR A 274 -2.04 9.66 2.17
CA TYR A 274 -1.76 11.05 1.77
C TYR A 274 -2.88 11.57 0.86
N ASN A 275 -4.08 11.73 1.40
CA ASN A 275 -5.29 12.10 0.67
C ASN A 275 -5.62 13.60 0.71
N LYS A 276 -4.60 14.44 0.86
CA LYS A 276 -4.72 15.91 0.91
C LYS A 276 -3.47 16.58 0.31
N GLY A 277 -3.65 17.81 -0.17
CA GLY A 277 -2.56 18.65 -0.63
C GLY A 277 -2.03 18.25 -2.02
N ALA A 278 -0.73 18.12 -2.20
CA ALA A 278 -0.11 17.91 -3.52
C ALA A 278 -0.57 16.64 -4.23
N THR A 279 -0.92 15.60 -3.49
CA THR A 279 -1.37 14.30 -4.03
C THR A 279 -2.73 14.37 -4.73
N GLU A 280 -3.52 15.42 -4.48
CA GLU A 280 -4.76 15.71 -5.20
C GLU A 280 -4.58 15.86 -6.72
N THR A 281 -3.35 16.09 -7.18
CA THR A 281 -3.03 16.38 -8.58
C THR A 281 -2.12 15.37 -9.26
N PHE A 282 -1.62 14.35 -8.53
CA PHE A 282 -0.64 13.41 -9.09
C PHE A 282 -1.26 12.17 -9.70
N SER A 283 -2.34 11.67 -9.12
CA SER A 283 -3.05 10.48 -9.55
C SER A 283 -4.51 10.59 -9.12
N ASP A 284 -5.39 9.83 -9.71
CA ASP A 284 -6.77 9.65 -9.27
C ASP A 284 -6.86 8.83 -7.97
N HIS A 285 -5.79 8.14 -7.60
CA HIS A 285 -5.61 7.49 -6.30
C HIS A 285 -4.71 8.30 -5.38
N TYR A 286 -4.81 8.02 -4.08
CA TYR A 286 -3.92 8.56 -3.05
C TYR A 286 -2.96 7.47 -2.56
N PRO A 287 -1.67 7.81 -2.35
CA PRO A 287 -0.69 6.86 -1.84
C PRO A 287 -0.94 6.54 -0.36
N ILE A 288 -0.70 5.27 -0.02
CA ILE A 288 -0.69 4.78 1.36
C ILE A 288 0.73 4.36 1.74
N MET A 289 1.18 4.74 2.94
CA MET A 289 2.48 4.35 3.49
C MET A 289 2.31 3.77 4.90
N ALA A 290 2.93 2.61 5.14
CA ALA A 290 3.05 1.99 6.45
C ALA A 290 4.51 2.05 6.92
N GLU A 291 4.72 2.39 8.19
CA GLU A 291 6.02 2.49 8.85
C GLU A 291 6.17 1.34 9.83
N PHE A 292 7.22 0.57 9.66
CA PHE A 292 7.54 -0.57 10.52
C PHE A 292 8.81 -0.29 11.30
N ASN A 293 8.83 -0.72 12.57
CA ASN A 293 9.99 -0.63 13.45
C ASN A 293 10.31 -2.03 13.97
N PHE A 294 11.40 -2.61 13.48
CA PHE A 294 11.88 -3.91 13.92
C PHE A 294 12.87 -3.73 15.07
N LYS A 295 12.52 -4.26 16.23
CA LYS A 295 13.48 -4.43 17.32
C LYS A 295 14.36 -5.63 16.96
N ASP A 296 15.69 -5.47 17.00
CA ASP A 296 16.62 -6.58 16.74
C ASP A 296 16.37 -7.71 17.72
N GLU A 297 15.92 -8.88 17.25
CA GLU A 297 15.63 -10.08 18.04
C GLU A 297 16.92 -10.77 18.57
N LYS A 298 18.11 -10.22 18.27
CA LYS A 298 19.39 -10.78 18.71
C LYS A 298 19.69 -10.70 20.22
N TYR A 299 18.81 -10.05 20.99
CA TYR A 299 18.99 -9.84 22.43
C TYR A 299 17.82 -10.35 23.29
N ARG A 300 17.12 -11.41 22.84
CA ARG A 300 16.19 -12.16 23.69
C ARG A 300 16.74 -13.52 24.00
#